data_5baba2dfc294fbc5abf43fd249aba1d8
#
_entry.id   5baba2dfc294fbc5abf43fd249aba1d8
#
_cell.length_a   1.000
_cell.length_b   1.000
_cell.length_c   1.000
_cell.angle_alpha   90.00
_cell.angle_beta   90.00
_cell.angle_gamma   90.00
#
_symmetry.space_group_name_H-M   'P 1'
#
loop_
_entity.id
_entity.type
_entity.pdbx_description
1 polymer ?
#
loop_
_entity_poly.entity_id
_entity_poly.type
_entity_poly.pdbx_seq_one_letter_code
_entity_poly.pdbx_strand_id
1 'polypeptide(L)'
;MRVSEGGVEFEVPAEQSEGVEESVFYNPRQELNRDLTVAALRVLRERQPRARRYLDAMTASGVRGLRAAVDGWDVTCCDRNPDAVALASKNFERAGFELGVDAAVVERNVNALMHESVFDVIDLDPYGTPMPFADAAFARCRHVVCVTATDTAPLCGAHLQSGMRSYGTLPRNTEYHPEMGVRTLLSGLARSAARFDVGVTPLLTHASSHYVRTYLELDRKPTAADATLEQLGHLVHCEDCLYREWASGLVLDASLPRESCPNCGGSRLLAAGPLWLGPIQDRAFVASVREHFSEEFATADRGGQLLETLEAEVDVPTHYDQHKLCKQWGRSANAMADFLEALQAAGHRATPAHYSGTAFKTDADVGEIRVATAQSLE
;
A
#
# COMPACT_ATOMS: atom_id res chain seq x y z
N MET A 1 -23.18 -0.33 18.77
CA MET A 1 -23.96 0.27 17.63
C MET A 1 -23.98 -0.75 16.49
N ARG A 2 -25.06 -0.81 15.68
CA ARG A 2 -25.09 -1.64 14.46
C ARG A 2 -24.66 -0.82 13.26
N VAL A 3 -23.90 -1.43 12.39
CA VAL A 3 -23.39 -0.86 11.14
C VAL A 3 -23.65 -1.85 10.02
N SER A 4 -23.90 -1.38 8.82
CA SER A 4 -23.98 -2.18 7.60
C SER A 4 -22.85 -1.74 6.65
N GLU A 5 -22.12 -2.70 6.10
CA GLU A 5 -21.00 -2.46 5.19
C GLU A 5 -20.86 -3.63 4.21
N GLY A 6 -20.84 -3.35 2.90
CA GLY A 6 -20.73 -4.38 1.86
C GLY A 6 -21.79 -5.50 1.97
N GLY A 7 -23.03 -5.12 2.31
CA GLY A 7 -24.14 -6.07 2.47
C GLY A 7 -24.15 -6.89 3.76
N VAL A 8 -23.22 -6.62 4.68
CA VAL A 8 -23.10 -7.35 5.97
C VAL A 8 -23.49 -6.42 7.12
N GLU A 9 -24.36 -6.89 8.02
CA GLU A 9 -24.68 -6.20 9.28
C GLU A 9 -23.84 -6.76 10.43
N PHE A 10 -23.20 -5.86 11.21
CA PHE A 10 -22.38 -6.23 12.36
C PHE A 10 -22.47 -5.18 13.47
N GLU A 11 -22.05 -5.56 14.66
CA GLU A 11 -21.96 -4.67 15.81
C GLU A 11 -20.55 -4.10 15.95
N VAL A 12 -20.48 -2.83 16.36
CA VAL A 12 -19.25 -2.13 16.77
C VAL A 12 -19.49 -1.44 18.11
N PRO A 13 -18.45 -1.10 18.88
CA PRO A 13 -18.60 -0.31 20.10
C PRO A 13 -19.37 1.00 19.86
N ALA A 14 -20.20 1.42 20.83
CA ALA A 14 -21.05 2.58 20.68
C ALA A 14 -20.29 3.91 20.72
N GLU A 15 -19.13 3.96 21.40
CA GLU A 15 -18.26 5.11 21.52
C GLU A 15 -16.81 4.69 21.28
N GLN A 16 -16.15 5.36 20.35
CA GLN A 16 -14.69 5.42 20.29
C GLN A 16 -14.27 6.63 21.13
N SER A 17 -14.18 6.47 22.46
CA SER A 17 -13.59 7.49 23.29
C SER A 17 -12.10 7.57 23.02
N GLU A 18 -11.63 8.70 22.52
CA GLU A 18 -10.21 8.99 22.42
C GLU A 18 -9.56 8.77 23.81
N GLY A 19 -8.62 7.81 23.89
CA GLY A 19 -7.83 7.56 25.11
C GLY A 19 -8.22 6.35 25.95
N VAL A 20 -9.18 5.49 25.56
CA VAL A 20 -9.45 4.21 26.24
C VAL A 20 -8.75 3.09 25.46
N GLU A 21 -7.67 2.56 26.03
CA GLU A 21 -6.87 1.43 25.47
C GLU A 21 -7.66 0.10 25.37
N GLU A 22 -8.88 0.04 25.87
CA GLU A 22 -9.68 -1.20 26.04
C GLU A 22 -10.83 -1.35 25.07
N SER A 23 -11.09 -0.40 24.16
CA SER A 23 -12.19 -0.52 23.22
C SER A 23 -11.78 -1.24 21.93
N VAL A 24 -12.65 -2.13 21.43
CA VAL A 24 -12.44 -2.77 20.11
C VAL A 24 -12.49 -1.73 19.00
N PHE A 25 -11.45 -1.68 18.19
CA PHE A 25 -11.29 -0.67 17.16
C PHE A 25 -12.18 -0.94 15.94
N TYR A 26 -12.87 0.09 15.44
CA TYR A 26 -13.52 0.12 14.15
C TYR A 26 -13.40 1.53 13.54
N ASN A 27 -12.90 1.62 12.32
CA ASN A 27 -12.76 2.88 11.60
C ASN A 27 -13.61 2.89 10.32
N PRO A 28 -14.72 3.65 10.26
CA PRO A 28 -15.55 3.74 9.06
C PRO A 28 -14.82 4.35 7.85
N ARG A 29 -13.79 5.17 8.07
CA ARG A 29 -12.99 5.75 6.97
C ARG A 29 -12.15 4.70 6.22
N GLN A 30 -11.99 3.50 6.77
CA GLN A 30 -11.32 2.37 6.12
C GLN A 30 -12.28 1.46 5.32
N GLU A 31 -13.54 1.83 5.12
CA GLU A 31 -14.48 1.06 4.31
C GLU A 31 -13.95 0.80 2.90
N LEU A 32 -13.40 1.81 2.23
CA LEU A 32 -12.75 1.64 0.93
C LEU A 32 -11.62 0.59 0.95
N ASN A 33 -10.79 0.55 2.00
CA ASN A 33 -9.76 -0.48 2.15
C ASN A 33 -10.38 -1.89 2.20
N ARG A 34 -11.49 -2.05 2.92
CA ARG A 34 -12.19 -3.34 3.05
C ARG A 34 -12.93 -3.71 1.77
N ASP A 35 -13.55 -2.76 1.07
CA ASP A 35 -14.20 -2.96 -0.23
C ASP A 35 -13.19 -3.43 -1.28
N LEU A 36 -12.05 -2.75 -1.39
CA LEU A 36 -10.94 -3.16 -2.26
C LEU A 36 -10.41 -4.56 -1.90
N THR A 37 -10.39 -4.90 -0.61
CA THR A 37 -9.97 -6.24 -0.19
C THR A 37 -10.92 -7.32 -0.68
N VAL A 38 -12.25 -7.12 -0.56
CA VAL A 38 -13.24 -8.09 -1.04
C VAL A 38 -13.12 -8.27 -2.56
N ALA A 39 -13.05 -7.17 -3.33
CA ALA A 39 -12.87 -7.25 -4.77
C ALA A 39 -11.55 -7.97 -5.17
N ALA A 40 -10.44 -7.65 -4.48
CA ALA A 40 -9.16 -8.33 -4.69
C ALA A 40 -9.23 -9.83 -4.36
N LEU A 41 -9.91 -10.21 -3.29
CA LEU A 41 -10.11 -11.61 -2.90
C LEU A 41 -10.92 -12.40 -3.95
N ARG A 42 -11.90 -11.78 -4.62
CA ARG A 42 -12.65 -12.38 -5.74
C ARG A 42 -11.71 -12.70 -6.90
N VAL A 43 -10.89 -11.73 -7.33
CA VAL A 43 -9.88 -11.94 -8.38
C VAL A 43 -8.87 -13.02 -7.98
N LEU A 44 -8.42 -13.04 -6.72
CA LEU A 44 -7.49 -14.06 -6.25
C LEU A 44 -8.08 -15.47 -6.31
N ARG A 45 -9.37 -15.65 -6.02
CA ARG A 45 -10.04 -16.95 -6.16
C ARG A 45 -10.15 -17.41 -7.61
N GLU A 46 -10.32 -16.50 -8.56
CA GLU A 46 -10.31 -16.81 -9.98
C GLU A 46 -8.91 -17.23 -10.45
N ARG A 47 -7.87 -16.49 -10.04
CA ARG A 47 -6.46 -16.81 -10.37
C ARG A 47 -5.95 -18.06 -9.66
N GLN A 48 -6.43 -18.35 -8.46
CA GLN A 48 -6.04 -19.45 -7.59
C GLN A 48 -7.26 -20.26 -7.10
N PRO A 49 -7.93 -21.05 -7.96
CA PRO A 49 -9.20 -21.70 -7.61
C PRO A 49 -9.12 -22.70 -6.45
N ARG A 50 -7.91 -23.09 -6.02
CA ARG A 50 -7.68 -23.96 -4.86
C ARG A 50 -7.47 -23.18 -3.55
N ALA A 51 -7.25 -21.88 -3.62
CA ALA A 51 -7.11 -21.05 -2.43
C ALA A 51 -8.45 -20.97 -1.69
N ARG A 52 -8.43 -21.21 -0.37
CA ARG A 52 -9.61 -21.24 0.49
C ARG A 52 -9.38 -20.54 1.81
N ARG A 53 -8.21 -20.73 2.42
CA ARG A 53 -7.92 -20.36 3.81
C ARG A 53 -7.45 -18.91 3.91
N TYR A 54 -8.27 -18.08 4.52
CA TYR A 54 -7.98 -16.66 4.77
C TYR A 54 -7.77 -16.42 6.26
N LEU A 55 -6.70 -15.72 6.62
CA LEU A 55 -6.44 -15.24 7.98
C LEU A 55 -6.67 -13.72 8.05
N ASP A 56 -7.62 -13.31 8.88
CA ASP A 56 -7.76 -11.95 9.39
C ASP A 56 -6.91 -11.85 10.68
N ALA A 57 -5.72 -11.31 10.57
CA ALA A 57 -4.66 -11.49 11.58
C ALA A 57 -4.84 -10.63 12.83
N MET A 58 -5.52 -9.49 12.73
CA MET A 58 -5.86 -8.58 13.82
C MET A 58 -7.31 -8.14 13.65
N THR A 59 -8.23 -9.03 14.02
CA THR A 59 -9.61 -8.99 13.53
C THR A 59 -10.48 -7.87 14.13
N ALA A 60 -10.14 -7.38 15.32
CA ALA A 60 -10.92 -6.35 16.03
C ALA A 60 -12.44 -6.68 16.04
N SER A 61 -13.29 -5.91 15.33
CA SER A 61 -14.73 -6.17 15.23
C SER A 61 -15.11 -7.40 14.38
N GLY A 62 -14.16 -8.01 13.67
CA GLY A 62 -14.39 -9.14 12.78
C GLY A 62 -14.89 -8.77 11.39
N VAL A 63 -15.12 -7.48 11.07
CA VAL A 63 -15.79 -7.07 9.83
C VAL A 63 -15.05 -7.51 8.57
N ARG A 64 -13.71 -7.45 8.54
CA ARG A 64 -12.91 -7.87 7.39
C ARG A 64 -13.03 -9.37 7.14
N GLY A 65 -12.81 -10.17 8.18
CA GLY A 65 -12.97 -11.62 8.12
C GLY A 65 -14.42 -12.03 7.80
N LEU A 66 -15.42 -11.38 8.39
CA LEU A 66 -16.83 -11.66 8.14
C LEU A 66 -17.21 -11.41 6.67
N ARG A 67 -16.75 -10.32 6.06
CA ARG A 67 -16.95 -10.03 4.64
C ARG A 67 -16.28 -11.07 3.74
N ALA A 68 -15.07 -11.51 4.09
CA ALA A 68 -14.40 -12.59 3.37
C ALA A 68 -15.15 -13.92 3.50
N ALA A 69 -15.72 -14.24 4.68
CA ALA A 69 -16.51 -15.45 4.89
C ALA A 69 -17.81 -15.44 4.08
N VAL A 70 -18.53 -14.31 4.02
CA VAL A 70 -19.73 -14.14 3.17
C VAL A 70 -19.38 -14.34 1.69
N ASP A 71 -18.18 -13.94 1.28
CA ASP A 71 -17.67 -14.13 -0.08
C ASP A 71 -17.11 -15.56 -0.32
N GLY A 72 -17.23 -16.46 0.68
CA GLY A 72 -16.98 -17.89 0.58
C GLY A 72 -15.55 -18.32 0.87
N TRP A 73 -14.79 -17.59 1.67
CA TRP A 73 -13.49 -18.00 2.19
C TRP A 73 -13.64 -18.80 3.49
N ASP A 74 -12.74 -19.78 3.71
CA ASP A 74 -12.57 -20.45 5.01
C ASP A 74 -11.79 -19.52 5.94
N VAL A 75 -12.49 -18.78 6.78
CA VAL A 75 -11.91 -17.67 7.54
C VAL A 75 -11.45 -18.11 8.92
N THR A 76 -10.24 -17.70 9.27
CA THR A 76 -9.78 -17.64 10.65
C THR A 76 -9.57 -16.17 11.03
N CYS A 77 -10.31 -15.72 12.03
CA CYS A 77 -10.11 -14.43 12.68
C CYS A 77 -9.25 -14.61 13.94
N CYS A 78 -8.23 -13.80 14.11
CA CYS A 78 -7.33 -13.85 15.26
C CYS A 78 -7.21 -12.49 15.91
N ASP A 79 -7.32 -12.44 17.23
CA ASP A 79 -6.96 -11.28 18.02
C ASP A 79 -6.38 -11.73 19.37
N ARG A 80 -5.56 -10.89 19.99
CA ARG A 80 -5.07 -11.09 21.35
C ARG A 80 -5.98 -10.50 22.42
N ASN A 81 -6.89 -9.59 22.00
CA ASN A 81 -7.84 -8.92 22.86
C ASN A 81 -9.10 -9.82 23.00
N PRO A 82 -9.44 -10.34 24.20
CA PRO A 82 -10.62 -11.16 24.39
C PRO A 82 -11.93 -10.45 24.05
N ASP A 83 -12.01 -9.12 24.23
CA ASP A 83 -13.21 -8.36 23.88
C ASP A 83 -13.39 -8.28 22.36
N ALA A 84 -12.30 -8.16 21.59
CA ALA A 84 -12.34 -8.25 20.14
C ALA A 84 -12.80 -9.63 19.66
N VAL A 85 -12.27 -10.70 20.26
CA VAL A 85 -12.68 -12.08 19.97
C VAL A 85 -14.16 -12.30 20.28
N ALA A 86 -14.65 -11.84 21.43
CA ALA A 86 -16.05 -11.94 21.81
C ALA A 86 -16.97 -11.18 20.85
N LEU A 87 -16.59 -9.95 20.45
CA LEU A 87 -17.36 -9.14 19.51
C LEU A 87 -17.36 -9.77 18.10
N ALA A 88 -16.21 -10.18 17.59
CA ALA A 88 -16.10 -10.85 16.30
C ALA A 88 -16.93 -12.14 16.27
N SER A 89 -16.84 -12.99 17.31
CA SER A 89 -17.64 -14.22 17.44
C SER A 89 -19.14 -13.92 17.34
N LYS A 90 -19.61 -12.94 18.11
CA LYS A 90 -21.02 -12.50 18.07
C LYS A 90 -21.45 -12.01 16.68
N ASN A 91 -20.57 -11.31 15.95
CA ASN A 91 -20.85 -10.83 14.62
C ASN A 91 -20.96 -11.97 13.60
N PHE A 92 -20.09 -12.97 13.68
CA PHE A 92 -20.16 -14.17 12.85
C PHE A 92 -21.42 -14.99 13.10
N GLU A 93 -21.74 -15.29 14.38
CA GLU A 93 -22.96 -16.02 14.76
C GLU A 93 -24.23 -15.29 14.30
N ARG A 94 -24.26 -13.96 14.42
CA ARG A 94 -25.37 -13.14 13.94
C ARG A 94 -25.54 -13.21 12.42
N ALA A 95 -24.45 -13.29 11.67
CA ALA A 95 -24.49 -13.46 10.22
C ALA A 95 -24.81 -14.89 9.78
N GLY A 96 -25.04 -15.81 10.74
CA GLY A 96 -25.44 -17.18 10.49
C GLY A 96 -24.31 -18.18 10.31
N PHE A 97 -23.07 -17.81 10.68
CA PHE A 97 -21.92 -18.73 10.65
C PHE A 97 -21.84 -19.54 11.93
N GLU A 98 -21.62 -20.85 11.80
CA GLU A 98 -21.32 -21.75 12.93
C GLU A 98 -19.81 -21.75 13.19
N LEU A 99 -19.41 -21.20 14.34
CA LEU A 99 -17.99 -21.14 14.73
C LEU A 99 -17.43 -22.52 15.02
N GLY A 100 -16.25 -22.80 14.48
CA GLY A 100 -15.59 -24.10 14.51
C GLY A 100 -15.99 -25.04 13.37
N VAL A 101 -16.99 -24.64 12.54
CA VAL A 101 -17.43 -25.36 11.33
C VAL A 101 -17.22 -24.50 10.10
N ASP A 102 -17.87 -23.34 10.04
CA ASP A 102 -17.83 -22.44 8.87
C ASP A 102 -16.69 -21.41 8.95
N ALA A 103 -16.33 -21.01 10.18
CA ALA A 103 -15.27 -20.04 10.46
C ALA A 103 -14.68 -20.27 11.85
N ALA A 104 -13.50 -19.74 12.10
CA ALA A 104 -12.86 -19.75 13.41
C ALA A 104 -12.57 -18.32 13.88
N VAL A 105 -12.87 -18.06 15.17
CA VAL A 105 -12.46 -16.82 15.86
C VAL A 105 -11.66 -17.24 17.09
N VAL A 106 -10.38 -16.82 17.16
CA VAL A 106 -9.45 -17.36 18.16
C VAL A 106 -8.71 -16.25 18.91
N GLU A 107 -8.65 -16.40 20.24
CA GLU A 107 -7.81 -15.56 21.11
C GLU A 107 -6.40 -16.09 21.11
N ARG A 108 -5.51 -15.49 20.30
CA ARG A 108 -4.12 -15.97 20.18
C ARG A 108 -3.15 -14.85 19.82
N ASN A 109 -1.87 -15.09 20.11
CA ASN A 109 -0.80 -14.35 19.49
C ASN A 109 -0.73 -14.75 18.00
N VAL A 110 -0.90 -13.79 17.09
CA VAL A 110 -0.99 -14.06 15.66
C VAL A 110 0.30 -14.63 15.07
N ASN A 111 1.48 -14.21 15.56
CA ASN A 111 2.76 -14.77 15.10
C ASN A 111 2.83 -16.28 15.45
N ALA A 112 2.41 -16.67 16.65
CA ALA A 112 2.35 -18.07 17.02
C ALA A 112 1.37 -18.86 16.13
N LEU A 113 0.18 -18.32 15.88
CA LEU A 113 -0.81 -18.93 14.99
C LEU A 113 -0.26 -19.10 13.57
N MET A 114 0.38 -18.06 13.01
CA MET A 114 0.99 -18.14 11.68
C MET A 114 2.11 -19.18 11.59
N HIS A 115 2.90 -19.38 12.64
CA HIS A 115 3.92 -20.45 12.66
C HIS A 115 3.35 -21.86 12.76
N GLU A 116 2.19 -22.04 13.40
CA GLU A 116 1.54 -23.34 13.60
C GLU A 116 0.63 -23.74 12.43
N SER A 117 0.13 -22.77 11.67
CA SER A 117 -0.86 -22.96 10.60
C SER A 117 -0.39 -22.39 9.28
N VAL A 118 -0.97 -22.88 8.19
CA VAL A 118 -0.72 -22.38 6.82
C VAL A 118 -2.00 -21.79 6.27
N PHE A 119 -1.91 -20.61 5.69
CA PHE A 119 -3.02 -19.91 5.05
C PHE A 119 -2.70 -19.62 3.58
N ASP A 120 -3.72 -19.53 2.76
CA ASP A 120 -3.57 -19.18 1.35
C ASP A 120 -3.43 -17.65 1.19
N VAL A 121 -4.19 -16.92 2.00
CA VAL A 121 -4.11 -15.45 2.12
C VAL A 121 -3.97 -15.07 3.59
N ILE A 122 -3.06 -14.15 3.90
CA ILE A 122 -2.91 -13.54 5.23
C ILE A 122 -3.11 -12.05 5.10
N ASP A 123 -4.01 -11.48 5.89
CA ASP A 123 -4.28 -10.05 5.97
C ASP A 123 -3.75 -9.46 7.27
N LEU A 124 -2.72 -8.63 7.16
CA LEU A 124 -2.11 -7.89 8.25
C LEU A 124 -2.65 -6.45 8.26
N ASP A 125 -3.55 -6.14 9.19
CA ASP A 125 -4.11 -4.79 9.38
C ASP A 125 -3.93 -4.29 10.83
N PRO A 126 -2.67 -4.14 11.30
CA PRO A 126 -2.38 -3.68 12.65
C PRO A 126 -2.62 -2.19 12.80
N TYR A 127 -2.76 -1.76 14.04
CA TYR A 127 -2.55 -0.37 14.39
C TYR A 127 -1.04 -0.05 14.33
N GLY A 128 -0.64 0.87 13.44
CA GLY A 128 0.74 1.26 13.24
C GLY A 128 1.49 0.44 12.19
N THR A 129 2.68 -0.04 12.55
CA THR A 129 3.56 -0.78 11.63
C THR A 129 3.23 -2.27 11.54
N PRO A 130 3.16 -2.86 10.34
CA PRO A 130 2.96 -4.30 10.14
C PRO A 130 4.25 -5.13 10.33
N MET A 131 5.41 -4.50 10.43
CA MET A 131 6.70 -5.20 10.41
C MET A 131 6.90 -6.26 11.50
N PRO A 132 6.36 -6.12 12.73
CA PRO A 132 6.45 -7.18 13.74
C PRO A 132 5.75 -8.49 13.37
N PHE A 133 4.90 -8.51 12.36
CA PHE A 133 4.11 -9.65 11.90
C PHE A 133 4.56 -10.20 10.54
N ALA A 134 5.36 -9.41 9.80
CA ALA A 134 5.72 -9.68 8.42
C ALA A 134 6.49 -11.01 8.26
N ASP A 135 7.47 -11.28 9.12
CA ASP A 135 8.31 -12.48 9.05
C ASP A 135 7.47 -13.76 9.17
N ALA A 136 6.57 -13.83 10.14
CA ALA A 136 5.70 -14.99 10.33
C ALA A 136 4.72 -15.18 9.15
N ALA A 137 4.20 -14.08 8.60
CA ALA A 137 3.33 -14.12 7.44
C ALA A 137 4.07 -14.67 6.20
N PHE A 138 5.25 -14.12 5.85
CA PHE A 138 6.01 -14.61 4.70
C PHE A 138 6.52 -16.05 4.88
N ALA A 139 6.86 -16.46 6.09
CA ALA A 139 7.28 -17.84 6.36
C ALA A 139 6.19 -18.86 6.01
N ARG A 140 4.90 -18.54 6.16
CA ARG A 140 3.81 -19.53 6.17
C ARG A 140 2.66 -19.26 5.20
N CYS A 141 2.50 -18.06 4.65
CA CYS A 141 1.50 -17.75 3.63
C CYS A 141 1.83 -18.46 2.31
N ARG A 142 0.82 -18.95 1.58
CA ARG A 142 1.02 -19.66 0.30
C ARG A 142 0.99 -18.75 -0.91
N HIS A 143 0.02 -17.83 -0.97
CA HIS A 143 -0.26 -17.11 -2.22
C HIS A 143 -0.16 -15.60 -2.08
N VAL A 144 -0.87 -14.97 -1.14
CA VAL A 144 -0.92 -13.51 -1.04
C VAL A 144 -0.87 -13.04 0.40
N VAL A 145 0.00 -12.07 0.66
CA VAL A 145 -0.01 -11.29 1.91
C VAL A 145 -0.58 -9.91 1.62
N CYS A 146 -1.67 -9.58 2.28
CA CYS A 146 -2.28 -8.26 2.27
C CYS A 146 -1.78 -7.47 3.48
N VAL A 147 -1.37 -6.23 3.29
CA VAL A 147 -0.74 -5.45 4.36
C VAL A 147 -1.30 -4.03 4.40
N THR A 148 -1.72 -3.59 5.57
CA THR A 148 -1.99 -2.18 5.87
C THR A 148 -0.93 -1.65 6.83
N ALA A 149 -0.44 -0.44 6.59
CA ALA A 149 0.42 0.31 7.51
C ALA A 149 -0.21 1.68 7.77
N THR A 150 -0.43 2.03 9.05
CA THR A 150 -1.06 3.29 9.45
C THR A 150 -0.08 4.28 10.09
N ASP A 151 1.18 3.90 10.31
CA ASP A 151 2.25 4.75 10.80
C ASP A 151 2.87 5.61 9.68
N THR A 152 2.04 6.44 9.03
CA THR A 152 2.44 7.23 7.86
C THR A 152 3.59 8.20 8.13
N ALA A 153 3.71 8.76 9.34
CA ALA A 153 4.78 9.70 9.67
C ALA A 153 6.20 9.06 9.60
N PRO A 154 6.45 7.86 10.19
CA PRO A 154 7.67 7.11 9.95
C PRO A 154 7.89 6.72 8.49
N LEU A 155 6.86 6.19 7.82
CA LEU A 155 6.94 5.74 6.44
C LEU A 155 7.31 6.87 5.46
N CYS A 156 6.68 8.03 5.62
CA CYS A 156 6.87 9.20 4.74
C CYS A 156 8.09 10.06 5.10
N GLY A 157 8.91 9.65 6.07
CA GLY A 157 10.14 10.34 6.45
C GLY A 157 9.98 11.55 7.39
N ALA A 158 8.77 11.83 7.88
CA ALA A 158 8.57 12.89 8.89
C ALA A 158 9.20 12.52 10.25
N HIS A 159 9.22 11.23 10.59
CA HIS A 159 9.90 10.67 11.75
C HIS A 159 11.01 9.71 11.34
N LEU A 160 12.10 10.26 10.81
CA LEU A 160 13.21 9.54 10.19
C LEU A 160 13.73 8.35 11.01
N GLN A 161 14.07 8.58 12.28
CA GLN A 161 14.64 7.53 13.15
C GLN A 161 13.65 6.38 13.39
N SER A 162 12.36 6.68 13.48
CA SER A 162 11.31 5.66 13.59
C SER A 162 11.20 4.88 12.29
N GLY A 163 11.24 5.54 11.13
CA GLY A 163 11.30 4.89 9.83
C GLY A 163 12.49 3.93 9.71
N MET A 164 13.67 4.37 10.13
CA MET A 164 14.87 3.53 10.14
C MET A 164 14.72 2.30 11.05
N ARG A 165 14.18 2.46 12.27
CA ARG A 165 13.99 1.34 13.19
C ARG A 165 12.92 0.36 12.73
N SER A 166 11.79 0.86 12.24
CA SER A 166 10.66 0.01 11.87
C SER A 166 10.85 -0.67 10.52
N TYR A 167 11.39 0.04 9.54
CA TYR A 167 11.46 -0.42 8.15
C TYR A 167 12.89 -0.70 7.66
N GLY A 168 13.92 -0.36 8.44
CA GLY A 168 15.33 -0.57 8.07
C GLY A 168 15.73 0.20 6.80
N THR A 169 15.12 1.35 6.56
CA THR A 169 15.38 2.23 5.40
C THR A 169 15.48 3.67 5.85
N LEU A 170 16.07 4.52 5.03
CA LEU A 170 16.21 5.96 5.25
C LEU A 170 15.15 6.70 4.41
N PRO A 171 13.91 6.89 4.90
CA PRO A 171 12.90 7.67 4.18
C PRO A 171 13.20 9.16 4.27
N ARG A 172 12.71 9.95 3.31
CA ARG A 172 12.84 11.41 3.32
C ARG A 172 11.49 12.08 3.12
N ASN A 173 11.22 13.11 3.90
CA ASN A 173 10.00 13.90 3.74
C ASN A 173 10.18 14.88 2.58
N THR A 174 9.65 14.49 1.42
CA THR A 174 9.72 15.24 0.15
C THR A 174 8.31 15.62 -0.31
N GLU A 175 8.17 16.29 -1.46
CA GLU A 175 6.86 16.60 -2.04
C GLU A 175 6.08 15.35 -2.47
N TYR A 176 6.77 14.22 -2.69
CA TYR A 176 6.18 12.92 -2.98
C TYR A 176 6.18 11.98 -1.76
N HIS A 177 6.08 12.54 -0.56
CA HIS A 177 6.10 11.77 0.70
C HIS A 177 5.06 10.62 0.79
N PRO A 178 3.85 10.66 0.15
CA PRO A 178 2.96 9.51 0.19
C PRO A 178 3.54 8.32 -0.57
N GLU A 179 4.16 8.54 -1.72
CA GLU A 179 4.85 7.49 -2.47
C GLU A 179 6.14 7.03 -1.78
N MET A 180 6.85 7.94 -1.10
CA MET A 180 7.96 7.56 -0.22
C MET A 180 7.49 6.52 0.80
N GLY A 181 6.32 6.71 1.41
CA GLY A 181 5.71 5.77 2.34
C GLY A 181 5.43 4.40 1.70
N VAL A 182 4.85 4.38 0.51
CA VAL A 182 4.63 3.14 -0.26
C VAL A 182 5.95 2.40 -0.50
N ARG A 183 6.96 3.07 -1.02
CA ARG A 183 8.25 2.46 -1.38
C ARG A 183 9.07 2.03 -0.16
N THR A 184 8.93 2.75 0.95
CA THR A 184 9.49 2.38 2.26
C THR A 184 8.87 1.09 2.78
N LEU A 185 7.54 0.97 2.78
CA LEU A 185 6.82 -0.22 3.21
C LEU A 185 7.20 -1.44 2.36
N LEU A 186 7.11 -1.31 1.03
CA LEU A 186 7.44 -2.38 0.10
C LEU A 186 8.90 -2.85 0.25
N SER A 187 9.85 -1.94 0.47
CA SER A 187 11.26 -2.29 0.72
C SER A 187 11.43 -3.10 2.00
N GLY A 188 10.74 -2.73 3.08
CA GLY A 188 10.76 -3.48 4.35
C GLY A 188 10.18 -4.88 4.17
N LEU A 189 9.02 -4.99 3.52
CA LEU A 189 8.33 -6.26 3.26
C LEU A 189 9.13 -7.17 2.32
N ALA A 190 9.72 -6.64 1.24
CA ALA A 190 10.55 -7.39 0.31
C ALA A 190 11.76 -8.03 1.01
N ARG A 191 12.47 -7.28 1.86
CA ARG A 191 13.61 -7.81 2.62
C ARG A 191 13.20 -8.80 3.70
N SER A 192 12.00 -8.63 4.28
CA SER A 192 11.42 -9.62 5.20
C SER A 192 11.12 -10.93 4.46
N ALA A 193 10.46 -10.89 3.30
CA ALA A 193 10.12 -12.05 2.51
C ALA A 193 11.37 -12.81 2.00
N ALA A 194 12.37 -12.08 1.51
CA ALA A 194 13.60 -12.66 0.96
C ALA A 194 14.37 -13.53 1.97
N ARG A 195 14.27 -13.26 3.28
CA ARG A 195 14.87 -14.10 4.33
C ARG A 195 14.29 -15.53 4.41
N PHE A 196 13.16 -15.76 3.77
CA PHE A 196 12.46 -17.05 3.70
C PHE A 196 12.46 -17.64 2.28
N ASP A 197 13.38 -17.17 1.40
CA ASP A 197 13.42 -17.55 -0.01
C ASP A 197 12.10 -17.28 -0.75
N VAL A 198 11.42 -16.19 -0.38
CA VAL A 198 10.14 -15.78 -0.97
C VAL A 198 10.34 -14.50 -1.76
N GLY A 199 10.03 -14.55 -3.04
CA GLY A 199 9.85 -13.38 -3.88
C GLY A 199 8.48 -12.77 -3.69
N VAL A 200 8.37 -11.44 -3.86
CA VAL A 200 7.11 -10.71 -3.78
C VAL A 200 6.88 -9.88 -5.04
N THR A 201 5.63 -9.89 -5.50
CA THR A 201 5.14 -9.03 -6.59
C THR A 201 3.97 -8.20 -6.08
N PRO A 202 4.07 -6.87 -6.05
CA PRO A 202 2.94 -6.01 -5.73
C PRO A 202 1.85 -6.14 -6.79
N LEU A 203 0.67 -6.64 -6.41
CA LEU A 203 -0.50 -6.76 -7.29
C LEU A 203 -1.30 -5.47 -7.36
N LEU A 204 -1.51 -4.83 -6.22
CA LEU A 204 -2.18 -3.55 -6.05
C LEU A 204 -1.63 -2.87 -4.81
N THR A 205 -1.16 -1.62 -4.97
CA THR A 205 -0.69 -0.82 -3.85
C THR A 205 -1.23 0.60 -3.98
N HIS A 206 -1.77 1.13 -2.89
CA HIS A 206 -2.22 2.52 -2.86
C HIS A 206 -1.94 3.18 -1.51
N ALA A 207 -1.81 4.50 -1.52
CA ALA A 207 -1.77 5.32 -0.32
C ALA A 207 -3.05 6.15 -0.20
N SER A 208 -3.54 6.27 1.02
CA SER A 208 -4.54 7.26 1.40
C SER A 208 -3.93 8.22 2.42
N SER A 209 -4.69 9.25 2.86
CA SER A 209 -4.22 10.21 3.85
C SER A 209 -3.76 9.59 5.17
N HIS A 210 -4.17 8.35 5.49
CA HIS A 210 -4.01 7.74 6.80
C HIS A 210 -3.39 6.35 6.80
N TYR A 211 -3.18 5.73 5.63
CA TYR A 211 -2.59 4.41 5.53
C TYR A 211 -2.00 4.14 4.14
N VAL A 212 -1.11 3.16 4.09
CA VAL A 212 -0.67 2.49 2.86
C VAL A 212 -1.23 1.08 2.87
N ARG A 213 -1.81 0.64 1.75
CA ARG A 213 -2.32 -0.72 1.55
C ARG A 213 -1.61 -1.38 0.38
N THR A 214 -1.21 -2.64 0.53
CA THR A 214 -0.60 -3.44 -0.55
C THR A 214 -1.07 -4.89 -0.49
N TYR A 215 -1.13 -5.52 -1.67
CA TYR A 215 -1.40 -6.93 -1.88
C TYR A 215 -0.19 -7.53 -2.58
N LEU A 216 0.50 -8.46 -1.95
CA LEU A 216 1.76 -9.03 -2.41
C LEU A 216 1.56 -10.49 -2.79
N GLU A 217 1.68 -10.82 -4.08
CA GLU A 217 1.76 -12.21 -4.54
C GLU A 217 3.13 -12.79 -4.19
N LEU A 218 3.15 -14.06 -3.78
CA LEU A 218 4.33 -14.75 -3.30
C LEU A 218 4.79 -15.83 -4.29
N ASP A 219 6.08 -15.82 -4.64
CA ASP A 219 6.75 -16.94 -5.32
C ASP A 219 7.84 -17.53 -4.41
N ARG A 220 7.65 -18.79 -3.99
CA ARG A 220 8.52 -19.48 -3.03
C ARG A 220 9.69 -20.15 -3.73
N LYS A 221 10.60 -19.33 -4.26
CA LYS A 221 11.84 -19.76 -4.91
C LYS A 221 12.97 -18.80 -4.57
N PRO A 222 14.18 -19.28 -4.25
CA PRO A 222 15.34 -18.41 -4.03
C PRO A 222 15.56 -17.41 -5.17
N THR A 223 15.43 -17.84 -6.42
CA THR A 223 15.59 -16.97 -7.60
C THR A 223 14.55 -15.85 -7.68
N ALA A 224 13.33 -16.07 -7.17
CA ALA A 224 12.32 -15.03 -7.09
C ALA A 224 12.61 -14.05 -5.93
N ALA A 225 13.16 -14.54 -4.83
CA ALA A 225 13.65 -13.70 -3.75
C ALA A 225 14.81 -12.79 -4.22
N ASP A 226 15.77 -13.35 -4.98
CA ASP A 226 16.86 -12.57 -5.58
C ASP A 226 16.31 -11.48 -6.52
N ALA A 227 15.40 -11.83 -7.43
CA ALA A 227 14.74 -10.88 -8.33
C ALA A 227 13.96 -9.78 -7.58
N THR A 228 13.38 -10.11 -6.42
CA THR A 228 12.72 -9.14 -5.53
C THR A 228 13.74 -8.16 -4.95
N LEU A 229 14.90 -8.62 -4.51
CA LEU A 229 15.95 -7.76 -3.97
C LEU A 229 16.56 -6.85 -5.05
N GLU A 230 16.59 -7.25 -6.31
CA GLU A 230 17.02 -6.43 -7.45
C GLU A 230 16.09 -5.23 -7.71
N GLN A 231 14.85 -5.28 -7.22
CA GLN A 231 13.92 -4.14 -7.28
C GLN A 231 14.21 -3.06 -6.23
N LEU A 232 15.15 -3.28 -5.33
CA LEU A 232 15.52 -2.31 -4.31
C LEU A 232 16.61 -1.39 -4.81
N GLY A 233 16.60 -0.15 -4.33
CA GLY A 233 17.64 0.81 -4.67
C GLY A 233 17.55 2.10 -3.88
N HIS A 234 18.31 3.09 -4.33
CA HIS A 234 18.44 4.37 -3.65
C HIS A 234 18.00 5.50 -4.56
N LEU A 235 17.51 6.57 -3.95
CA LEU A 235 17.05 7.77 -4.61
C LEU A 235 17.82 8.97 -4.05
N VAL A 236 18.20 9.89 -4.94
CA VAL A 236 18.74 11.21 -4.57
C VAL A 236 17.78 12.29 -5.04
N HIS A 237 17.44 13.19 -4.16
CA HIS A 237 16.53 14.30 -4.37
C HIS A 237 17.22 15.64 -4.11
N CYS A 238 17.05 16.59 -5.03
CA CYS A 238 17.53 17.96 -4.85
C CYS A 238 16.43 18.84 -4.28
N GLU A 239 16.63 19.39 -3.07
CA GLU A 239 15.66 20.30 -2.43
C GLU A 239 15.60 21.67 -3.12
N ASP A 240 16.61 22.04 -3.93
CA ASP A 240 16.68 23.33 -4.60
C ASP A 240 15.83 23.41 -5.86
N CYS A 241 15.72 22.29 -6.63
CA CYS A 241 15.02 22.31 -7.92
C CYS A 241 14.08 21.12 -8.14
N LEU A 242 13.91 20.25 -7.15
CA LEU A 242 13.08 19.04 -7.20
C LEU A 242 13.54 17.99 -8.21
N TYR A 243 14.80 18.10 -8.72
CA TYR A 243 15.43 17.05 -9.50
C TYR A 243 15.62 15.79 -8.67
N ARG A 244 15.47 14.63 -9.30
CA ARG A 244 15.69 13.35 -8.66
C ARG A 244 16.25 12.33 -9.64
N GLU A 245 17.05 11.47 -9.11
CA GLU A 245 17.61 10.31 -9.80
C GLU A 245 17.61 9.10 -8.86
N TRP A 246 17.68 7.91 -9.42
CA TRP A 246 17.72 6.67 -8.64
C TRP A 246 18.69 5.67 -9.26
N ALA A 247 19.18 4.77 -8.43
CA ALA A 247 20.03 3.65 -8.83
C ALA A 247 19.61 2.38 -8.10
N SER A 248 19.53 1.27 -8.84
CA SER A 248 19.24 -0.05 -8.27
C SER A 248 20.41 -0.55 -7.43
N GLY A 249 20.11 -1.35 -6.41
CA GLY A 249 21.07 -1.98 -5.53
C GLY A 249 20.80 -1.72 -4.05
N LEU A 250 21.09 -2.72 -3.21
CA LEU A 250 20.95 -2.61 -1.75
C LEU A 250 21.98 -1.69 -1.11
N VAL A 251 23.12 -1.55 -1.73
CA VAL A 251 24.20 -0.66 -1.29
C VAL A 251 24.20 0.58 -2.18
N LEU A 252 24.24 1.74 -1.55
CA LEU A 252 24.33 3.01 -2.27
C LEU A 252 25.63 3.00 -3.10
N ASP A 253 25.48 3.15 -4.41
CA ASP A 253 26.61 3.27 -5.32
C ASP A 253 27.46 4.50 -4.95
N ALA A 254 28.79 4.39 -5.03
CA ALA A 254 29.71 5.47 -4.76
C ALA A 254 29.55 6.68 -5.71
N SER A 255 28.85 6.50 -6.85
CA SER A 255 28.44 7.59 -7.75
C SER A 255 27.30 8.45 -7.20
N LEU A 256 26.60 7.98 -6.14
CA LEU A 256 25.52 8.68 -5.45
C LEU A 256 25.81 8.78 -3.94
N PRO A 257 25.50 9.92 -3.24
CA PRO A 257 25.05 11.17 -3.81
C PRO A 257 26.19 11.91 -4.50
N ARG A 258 25.87 12.68 -5.53
CA ARG A 258 26.81 13.60 -6.19
C ARG A 258 27.12 14.78 -5.28
N GLU A 259 28.21 15.49 -5.51
CA GLU A 259 28.55 16.71 -4.78
C GLU A 259 27.57 17.86 -5.09
N SER A 260 27.03 17.87 -6.31
CA SER A 260 26.09 18.90 -6.77
C SER A 260 25.02 18.31 -7.70
N CYS A 261 23.85 18.96 -7.70
CA CYS A 261 22.73 18.61 -8.57
C CYS A 261 23.08 18.82 -10.04
N PRO A 262 22.88 17.84 -10.93
CA PRO A 262 23.17 17.99 -12.36
C PRO A 262 22.26 18.99 -13.07
N ASN A 263 21.07 19.24 -12.52
CA ASN A 263 20.08 20.16 -13.10
C ASN A 263 20.32 21.63 -12.70
N CYS A 264 20.63 21.92 -11.43
CA CYS A 264 20.74 23.29 -10.94
C CYS A 264 22.08 23.66 -10.32
N GLY A 265 23.02 22.73 -10.15
CA GLY A 265 24.30 22.94 -9.49
C GLY A 265 24.22 23.06 -7.97
N GLY A 266 23.03 23.00 -7.37
CA GLY A 266 22.83 23.09 -5.92
C GLY A 266 23.42 21.91 -5.15
N SER A 267 23.78 22.11 -3.89
CA SER A 267 24.40 21.10 -3.03
C SER A 267 23.43 20.48 -2.00
N ARG A 268 22.16 20.93 -1.96
CA ARG A 268 21.17 20.37 -1.05
C ARG A 268 20.56 19.08 -1.60
N LEU A 269 21.35 18.01 -1.54
CA LEU A 269 20.95 16.68 -2.01
C LEU A 269 20.60 15.78 -0.83
N LEU A 270 19.44 15.13 -0.89
CA LEU A 270 18.97 14.15 0.07
C LEU A 270 19.03 12.76 -0.53
N ALA A 271 19.73 11.83 0.12
CA ALA A 271 19.67 10.41 -0.22
C ALA A 271 18.57 9.71 0.59
N ALA A 272 17.82 8.80 -0.06
CA ALA A 272 16.84 7.93 0.54
C ALA A 272 17.06 6.48 0.10
N GLY A 273 16.78 5.51 0.98
CA GLY A 273 16.88 4.09 0.62
C GLY A 273 17.40 3.17 1.72
N PRO A 274 17.49 1.86 1.45
CA PRO A 274 16.99 1.22 0.23
C PRO A 274 15.46 1.31 0.15
N LEU A 275 14.94 1.68 -1.03
CA LEU A 275 13.52 1.80 -1.34
C LEU A 275 13.12 0.77 -2.40
N TRP A 276 11.85 0.43 -2.49
CA TRP A 276 11.32 -0.30 -3.64
C TRP A 276 11.27 0.62 -4.87
N LEU A 277 12.01 0.28 -5.92
CA LEU A 277 12.05 1.05 -7.18
C LEU A 277 11.24 0.40 -8.30
N GLY A 278 10.88 -0.87 -8.15
CA GLY A 278 10.05 -1.60 -9.12
C GLY A 278 8.60 -1.13 -9.17
N PRO A 279 7.80 -1.83 -10.01
CA PRO A 279 6.35 -1.62 -10.11
C PRO A 279 5.66 -1.76 -8.74
N ILE A 280 4.67 -0.91 -8.50
CA ILE A 280 3.87 -0.96 -7.26
C ILE A 280 2.52 -1.65 -7.46
N GLN A 281 2.21 -2.05 -8.70
CA GLN A 281 0.99 -2.75 -9.09
C GLN A 281 1.16 -3.57 -10.36
N ASP A 282 0.32 -4.60 -10.49
CA ASP A 282 0.06 -5.35 -11.72
C ASP A 282 -1.20 -4.76 -12.37
N ARG A 283 -1.06 -4.12 -13.54
CA ARG A 283 -2.17 -3.46 -14.24
C ARG A 283 -3.30 -4.43 -14.58
N ALA A 284 -2.97 -5.66 -14.95
CA ALA A 284 -3.99 -6.66 -15.28
C ALA A 284 -4.77 -7.09 -14.02
N PHE A 285 -4.09 -7.17 -12.86
CA PHE A 285 -4.76 -7.41 -11.60
C PHE A 285 -5.67 -6.24 -11.21
N VAL A 286 -5.18 -5.01 -11.31
CA VAL A 286 -5.97 -3.80 -11.01
C VAL A 286 -7.20 -3.70 -11.90
N ALA A 287 -7.07 -3.97 -13.21
CA ALA A 287 -8.20 -4.02 -14.14
C ALA A 287 -9.24 -5.07 -13.71
N SER A 288 -8.80 -6.29 -13.38
CA SER A 288 -9.70 -7.33 -12.88
C SER A 288 -10.38 -6.94 -11.55
N VAL A 289 -9.64 -6.31 -10.62
CA VAL A 289 -10.25 -5.78 -9.37
C VAL A 289 -11.31 -4.74 -9.68
N ARG A 290 -11.07 -3.84 -10.66
CA ARG A 290 -12.05 -2.84 -11.08
C ARG A 290 -13.34 -3.45 -11.63
N GLU A 291 -13.25 -4.55 -12.40
CA GLU A 291 -14.42 -5.30 -12.89
C GLU A 291 -15.25 -5.91 -11.75
N HIS A 292 -14.60 -6.30 -10.65
CA HIS A 292 -15.26 -6.80 -9.44
C HIS A 292 -15.68 -5.71 -8.45
N PHE A 293 -15.37 -4.43 -8.73
CA PHE A 293 -15.70 -3.31 -7.87
C PHE A 293 -17.01 -2.67 -8.31
N SER A 294 -18.14 -3.19 -7.79
CA SER A 294 -19.49 -2.89 -8.23
C SER A 294 -20.24 -1.91 -7.31
N GLU A 295 -21.45 -1.52 -7.73
CA GLU A 295 -22.37 -0.65 -6.99
C GLU A 295 -22.84 -1.22 -5.64
N GLU A 296 -22.56 -2.49 -5.33
CA GLU A 296 -22.82 -3.07 -4.02
C GLU A 296 -21.95 -2.49 -2.91
N PHE A 297 -20.82 -1.90 -3.27
CA PHE A 297 -19.91 -1.23 -2.34
C PHE A 297 -20.32 0.24 -2.13
N ALA A 298 -20.45 0.66 -0.88
CA ALA A 298 -20.77 2.06 -0.56
C ALA A 298 -19.68 3.04 -1.06
N THR A 299 -18.46 2.55 -1.32
CA THR A 299 -17.34 3.35 -1.84
C THR A 299 -17.14 3.19 -3.35
N ALA A 300 -18.14 2.69 -4.11
CA ALA A 300 -18.04 2.34 -5.53
C ALA A 300 -17.43 3.47 -6.40
N ASP A 301 -17.96 4.69 -6.31
CA ASP A 301 -17.46 5.82 -7.10
C ASP A 301 -16.01 6.14 -6.79
N ARG A 302 -15.67 6.25 -5.50
CA ARG A 302 -14.33 6.59 -5.05
C ARG A 302 -13.31 5.49 -5.36
N GLY A 303 -13.70 4.24 -5.17
CA GLY A 303 -12.86 3.08 -5.46
C GLY A 303 -12.67 2.88 -6.95
N GLY A 304 -13.73 3.07 -7.76
CA GLY A 304 -13.66 3.02 -9.21
C GLY A 304 -12.67 4.04 -9.79
N GLN A 305 -12.74 5.30 -9.34
CA GLN A 305 -11.80 6.36 -9.74
C GLN A 305 -10.36 6.05 -9.32
N LEU A 306 -10.17 5.52 -8.10
CA LEU A 306 -8.84 5.09 -7.64
C LEU A 306 -8.27 3.99 -8.52
N LEU A 307 -9.05 2.94 -8.80
CA LEU A 307 -8.62 1.80 -9.63
C LEU A 307 -8.33 2.22 -11.07
N GLU A 308 -9.15 3.10 -11.66
CA GLU A 308 -8.91 3.67 -12.99
C GLU A 308 -7.59 4.43 -13.04
N THR A 309 -7.31 5.26 -12.01
CA THR A 309 -6.05 6.00 -11.92
C THR A 309 -4.86 5.05 -11.79
N LEU A 310 -4.95 4.04 -10.91
CA LEU A 310 -3.89 3.05 -10.70
C LEU A 310 -3.60 2.23 -11.96
N GLU A 311 -4.62 1.84 -12.71
CA GLU A 311 -4.48 1.09 -13.96
C GLU A 311 -3.73 1.91 -15.03
N ALA A 312 -4.02 3.21 -15.12
CA ALA A 312 -3.41 4.11 -16.10
C ALA A 312 -2.02 4.63 -15.70
N GLU A 313 -1.71 4.66 -14.39
CA GLU A 313 -0.53 5.33 -13.82
C GLU A 313 0.78 4.85 -14.46
N VAL A 314 1.64 5.79 -14.89
CA VAL A 314 2.96 5.47 -15.43
C VAL A 314 3.83 4.82 -14.35
N ASP A 315 4.43 3.69 -14.70
CA ASP A 315 5.30 2.93 -13.80
C ASP A 315 6.72 3.52 -13.82
N VAL A 316 6.91 4.56 -13.00
CA VAL A 316 8.20 5.18 -12.70
C VAL A 316 8.28 5.46 -11.20
N PRO A 317 9.48 5.39 -10.58
CA PRO A 317 9.63 5.81 -9.20
C PRO A 317 9.34 7.29 -9.02
N THR A 318 8.54 7.61 -7.99
CA THR A 318 8.14 8.94 -7.54
C THR A 318 7.19 9.69 -8.48
N HIS A 319 6.27 10.42 -7.88
CA HIS A 319 5.40 11.36 -8.60
C HIS A 319 5.91 12.80 -8.42
N TYR A 320 5.49 13.69 -9.29
CA TYR A 320 5.63 15.13 -9.13
C TYR A 320 4.33 15.76 -8.65
N ASP A 321 4.44 16.92 -7.99
CA ASP A 321 3.31 17.79 -7.68
C ASP A 321 3.36 19.01 -8.60
N GLN A 322 2.36 19.17 -9.48
CA GLN A 322 2.28 20.25 -10.46
C GLN A 322 2.36 21.64 -9.80
N HIS A 323 1.60 21.84 -8.71
CA HIS A 323 1.57 23.13 -8.03
C HIS A 323 2.92 23.49 -7.41
N LYS A 324 3.65 22.50 -6.86
CA LYS A 324 5.00 22.74 -6.31
C LYS A 324 6.00 23.07 -7.41
N LEU A 325 5.95 22.37 -8.55
CA LEU A 325 6.79 22.70 -9.70
C LEU A 325 6.50 24.10 -10.24
N CYS A 326 5.23 24.43 -10.50
CA CYS A 326 4.84 25.74 -10.98
C CYS A 326 5.26 26.86 -10.03
N LYS A 327 5.07 26.66 -8.71
CA LYS A 327 5.54 27.61 -7.68
C LYS A 327 7.05 27.78 -7.72
N GLN A 328 7.82 26.69 -7.88
CA GLN A 328 9.28 26.71 -7.99
C GLN A 328 9.75 27.52 -9.20
N TRP A 329 9.00 27.47 -10.29
CA TRP A 329 9.30 28.21 -11.53
C TRP A 329 8.73 29.63 -11.58
N GLY A 330 8.00 30.06 -10.54
CA GLY A 330 7.34 31.37 -10.51
C GLY A 330 6.19 31.50 -11.51
N ARG A 331 5.46 30.39 -11.79
CA ARG A 331 4.35 30.33 -12.74
C ARG A 331 3.07 29.90 -12.06
N SER A 332 1.92 30.27 -12.64
CA SER A 332 0.62 29.73 -12.22
C SER A 332 0.42 28.34 -12.82
N ALA A 333 -0.21 27.44 -12.05
CA ALA A 333 -0.63 26.14 -12.58
C ALA A 333 -1.86 26.30 -13.47
N ASN A 334 -1.87 25.60 -14.61
CA ASN A 334 -3.03 25.43 -15.48
C ASN A 334 -3.82 24.17 -15.12
N ALA A 335 -4.82 23.78 -15.92
CA ALA A 335 -5.51 22.52 -15.74
C ALA A 335 -4.53 21.34 -15.87
N MET A 336 -4.68 20.32 -15.03
CA MET A 336 -3.82 19.12 -15.06
C MET A 336 -3.84 18.43 -16.44
N ALA A 337 -5.00 18.40 -17.09
CA ALA A 337 -5.13 17.81 -18.43
C ALA A 337 -4.21 18.49 -19.45
N ASP A 338 -4.22 19.82 -19.51
CA ASP A 338 -3.39 20.61 -20.45
C ASP A 338 -1.89 20.42 -20.14
N PHE A 339 -1.55 20.31 -18.86
CA PHE A 339 -0.18 20.09 -18.42
C PHE A 339 0.34 18.71 -18.86
N LEU A 340 -0.47 17.66 -18.70
CA LEU A 340 -0.13 16.30 -19.11
C LEU A 340 -0.09 16.17 -20.65
N GLU A 341 -1.02 16.81 -21.36
CA GLU A 341 -1.03 16.85 -22.84
C GLU A 341 0.25 17.48 -23.38
N ALA A 342 0.73 18.57 -22.77
CA ALA A 342 1.99 19.21 -23.17
C ALA A 342 3.20 18.26 -23.01
N LEU A 343 3.25 17.47 -21.94
CA LEU A 343 4.28 16.44 -21.74
C LEU A 343 4.19 15.34 -22.79
N GLN A 344 2.97 14.85 -23.07
CA GLN A 344 2.73 13.81 -24.07
C GLN A 344 3.06 14.30 -25.49
N ALA A 345 2.73 15.55 -25.81
CA ALA A 345 3.09 16.17 -27.08
C ALA A 345 4.62 16.34 -27.27
N ALA A 346 5.36 16.48 -26.17
CA ALA A 346 6.83 16.48 -26.16
C ALA A 346 7.45 15.07 -26.24
N GLY A 347 6.63 14.00 -26.26
CA GLY A 347 7.05 12.62 -26.42
C GLY A 347 7.27 11.86 -25.11
N HIS A 348 6.90 12.43 -23.98
CA HIS A 348 6.99 11.77 -22.67
C HIS A 348 5.70 11.02 -22.31
N ARG A 349 5.84 9.94 -21.55
CA ARG A 349 4.68 9.31 -20.89
C ARG A 349 4.31 10.16 -19.68
N ALA A 350 3.04 10.53 -19.56
CA ALA A 350 2.55 11.32 -18.43
C ALA A 350 1.10 10.96 -18.09
N THR A 351 0.81 10.76 -16.80
CA THR A 351 -0.51 10.42 -16.27
C THR A 351 -0.75 11.08 -14.93
N PRO A 352 -2.01 11.29 -14.52
CA PRO A 352 -2.32 11.58 -13.13
C PRO A 352 -1.76 10.47 -12.21
N ALA A 353 -1.52 10.80 -10.94
CA ALA A 353 -1.14 9.83 -9.93
C ALA A 353 -2.12 9.88 -8.74
N HIS A 354 -2.41 8.72 -8.15
CA HIS A 354 -3.48 8.55 -7.15
C HIS A 354 -3.23 9.26 -5.81
N TYR A 355 -2.07 9.85 -5.61
CA TYR A 355 -1.67 10.45 -4.32
C TYR A 355 -2.38 11.76 -4.00
N SER A 356 -2.68 12.57 -5.01
CA SER A 356 -3.45 13.83 -4.86
C SER A 356 -3.95 14.32 -6.23
N GLY A 357 -4.88 15.29 -6.25
CA GLY A 357 -5.37 15.91 -7.48
C GLY A 357 -4.33 16.74 -8.24
N THR A 358 -3.18 17.02 -7.64
CA THR A 358 -2.04 17.74 -8.25
C THR A 358 -0.84 16.84 -8.55
N ALA A 359 -0.94 15.55 -8.19
CA ALA A 359 0.11 14.57 -8.40
C ALA A 359 0.05 14.00 -9.82
N PHE A 360 1.22 13.83 -10.45
CA PHE A 360 1.35 13.17 -11.74
C PHE A 360 2.66 12.39 -11.83
N LYS A 361 2.70 11.41 -12.69
CA LYS A 361 3.91 10.63 -13.03
C LYS A 361 4.30 10.83 -14.49
N THR A 362 5.60 10.88 -14.72
CA THR A 362 6.18 10.98 -16.07
C THR A 362 7.60 10.40 -16.06
N ASP A 363 8.07 9.95 -17.21
CA ASP A 363 9.46 9.56 -17.43
C ASP A 363 10.37 10.76 -17.75
N ALA A 364 9.82 11.98 -17.88
CA ALA A 364 10.58 13.21 -18.02
C ALA A 364 11.25 13.62 -16.69
N ASP A 365 12.47 14.15 -16.75
CA ASP A 365 13.09 14.81 -15.62
C ASP A 365 12.52 16.23 -15.40
N VAL A 366 12.89 16.89 -14.30
CA VAL A 366 12.35 18.20 -13.95
C VAL A 366 12.71 19.30 -14.96
N GLY A 367 13.86 19.19 -15.63
CA GLY A 367 14.27 20.12 -16.69
C GLY A 367 13.44 19.95 -17.96
N GLU A 368 13.22 18.71 -18.37
CA GLU A 368 12.36 18.32 -19.49
C GLU A 368 10.90 18.72 -19.24
N ILE A 369 10.38 18.48 -18.04
CA ILE A 369 9.02 18.92 -17.66
C ILE A 369 8.90 20.44 -17.83
N ARG A 370 9.87 21.21 -17.33
CA ARG A 370 9.86 22.67 -17.41
C ARG A 370 9.84 23.17 -18.85
N VAL A 371 10.57 22.53 -19.75
CA VAL A 371 10.62 22.90 -21.19
C VAL A 371 9.32 22.51 -21.88
N ALA A 372 8.86 21.27 -21.69
CA ALA A 372 7.65 20.77 -22.36
C ALA A 372 6.40 21.57 -22.00
N THR A 373 6.29 22.01 -20.73
CA THR A 373 5.10 22.73 -20.24
C THR A 373 5.23 24.27 -20.32
N ALA A 374 6.30 24.80 -20.89
CA ALA A 374 6.54 26.25 -20.93
C ALA A 374 5.41 27.04 -21.62
N GLN A 375 4.92 26.56 -22.77
CA GLN A 375 3.88 27.23 -23.55
C GLN A 375 2.47 27.04 -22.96
N SER A 376 2.22 25.94 -22.24
CA SER A 376 0.91 25.67 -21.63
C SER A 376 0.69 26.47 -20.34
N LEU A 377 1.74 27.08 -19.79
CA LEU A 377 1.73 27.85 -18.54
C LEU A 377 1.79 29.39 -18.76
N GLU A 378 1.80 29.86 -20.02
CA GLU A 378 1.66 31.26 -20.40
C GLU A 378 0.17 31.67 -20.51
#